data_6979a4cfc67112972ca05a67cc014ffc
#
_entry.id   6979a4cfc67112972ca05a67cc014ffc
#
_cell.length_a   1.000
_cell.length_b   1.000
_cell.length_c   1.000
_cell.angle_alpha   90.00
_cell.angle_beta   90.00
_cell.angle_gamma   90.00
#
_symmetry.space_group_name_H-M   'P 1'
#
loop_
_entity.id
_entity.type
_entity.pdbx_description
1 polymer ?
#
loop_
_entity_poly.entity_id
_entity_poly.type
_entity_poly.pdbx_seq_one_letter_code
_entity_poly.pdbx_strand_id
1 'polypeptide(L)'
;MAKKKNILTLGATNGPGSIPAGPFKQPADTRAIMTAGLFSSRTDEWETPHQTFSVLDAEFHFNLDPCATDVNHKCADYYTKEDDGLSKDWGGRRVFCNPPYGREIGKWVKKCYEESQKPDTLAVMLIPARTDTAYFHDFIYGKAREIRFLRGRLHFNDSKNAAPFPSMIVLF
;
A
#
# COMPACT_ATOMS: atom_id res chain seq x y z
N MET A 1 28.59 51.85 8.36
CA MET A 1 29.12 50.92 9.42
C MET A 1 28.31 49.63 9.42
N ALA A 2 28.82 48.56 8.83
CA ALA A 2 28.15 47.29 8.71
C ALA A 2 28.65 46.32 9.80
N LYS A 3 27.75 45.82 10.66
CA LYS A 3 28.07 44.85 11.69
C LYS A 3 28.12 43.44 11.08
N LYS A 4 29.30 42.81 11.13
CA LYS A 4 29.53 41.40 10.79
C LYS A 4 28.88 40.51 11.87
N LYS A 5 28.02 39.56 11.46
CA LYS A 5 27.53 38.51 12.32
C LYS A 5 28.55 37.36 12.36
N ASN A 6 29.04 37.04 13.56
CA ASN A 6 29.88 35.88 13.83
C ASN A 6 29.06 34.61 13.71
N ILE A 7 29.47 33.68 12.85
CA ILE A 7 28.97 32.31 12.80
C ILE A 7 29.82 31.52 13.76
N LEU A 8 29.22 30.99 14.81
CA LEU A 8 29.81 30.03 15.74
C LEU A 8 29.97 28.68 15.04
N THR A 9 31.21 28.29 14.80
CA THR A 9 31.61 26.93 14.37
C THR A 9 31.56 26.04 15.61
N LEU A 10 30.57 25.13 15.67
CA LEU A 10 30.54 24.06 16.66
C LEU A 10 31.63 23.03 16.32
N GLY A 11 32.65 22.96 17.15
CA GLY A 11 33.70 21.95 17.08
C GLY A 11 33.15 20.54 17.36
N ALA A 12 33.46 19.61 16.47
CA ALA A 12 33.18 18.20 16.65
C ALA A 12 34.06 17.64 17.76
N THR A 13 33.47 17.23 18.89
CA THR A 13 34.14 16.44 19.90
C THR A 13 34.14 14.97 19.48
N ASN A 14 35.32 14.41 19.23
CA ASN A 14 35.53 12.99 19.02
C ASN A 14 35.25 12.21 20.32
N GLY A 15 34.12 11.48 20.37
CA GLY A 15 33.83 10.46 21.38
C GLY A 15 34.56 9.14 21.05
N PRO A 16 34.92 8.33 22.03
CA PRO A 16 35.62 7.06 21.83
C PRO A 16 34.66 6.01 21.24
N GLY A 17 34.96 5.48 20.07
CA GLY A 17 34.23 4.35 19.47
C GLY A 17 33.90 4.48 18.00
N SER A 18 34.83 4.94 17.19
CA SER A 18 34.67 4.81 15.72
C SER A 18 34.83 3.33 15.33
N ILE A 19 33.68 2.72 14.96
CA ILE A 19 33.69 1.43 14.26
C ILE A 19 34.35 1.69 12.90
N PRO A 20 35.47 0.98 12.54
CA PRO A 20 36.09 1.15 11.26
C PRO A 20 35.09 0.71 10.17
N ALA A 21 34.75 1.61 9.26
CA ALA A 21 34.00 1.29 8.06
C ALA A 21 34.88 0.41 7.15
N GLY A 22 34.88 -0.89 7.40
CA GLY A 22 35.36 -1.89 6.46
C GLY A 22 34.42 -1.94 5.27
N PRO A 23 34.91 -2.20 4.03
CA PRO A 23 34.04 -2.31 2.88
C PRO A 23 33.06 -3.47 3.14
N PHE A 24 31.78 -3.16 3.29
CA PHE A 24 30.72 -4.15 3.24
C PHE A 24 30.77 -4.78 1.86
N LYS A 25 31.46 -5.93 1.74
CA LYS A 25 31.32 -6.80 0.56
C LYS A 25 29.89 -7.36 0.64
N GLN A 26 29.01 -6.79 -0.15
CA GLN A 26 27.72 -7.43 -0.42
C GLN A 26 28.02 -8.76 -1.13
N PRO A 27 27.49 -9.89 -0.64
CA PRO A 27 27.63 -11.15 -1.35
C PRO A 27 27.00 -11.00 -2.73
N ALA A 28 27.68 -11.49 -3.76
CA ALA A 28 27.31 -11.35 -5.18
C ALA A 28 25.90 -11.85 -5.54
N ASP A 29 25.27 -12.62 -4.66
CA ASP A 29 23.94 -13.25 -4.86
C ASP A 29 22.76 -12.53 -4.18
N THR A 30 22.99 -11.42 -3.47
CA THR A 30 21.90 -10.72 -2.76
C THR A 30 20.83 -10.23 -3.74
N ARG A 31 21.20 -9.93 -4.98
CA ARG A 31 20.28 -9.49 -6.04
C ARG A 31 19.39 -10.63 -6.54
N ALA A 32 19.92 -11.85 -6.66
CA ALA A 32 19.17 -13.04 -7.05
C ALA A 32 18.20 -13.50 -5.94
N ILE A 33 18.62 -13.42 -4.67
CA ILE A 33 17.79 -13.78 -3.51
C ILE A 33 16.65 -12.77 -3.33
N MET A 34 16.91 -11.46 -3.51
CA MET A 34 15.86 -10.43 -3.42
C MET A 34 14.87 -10.53 -4.60
N THR A 35 15.31 -10.95 -5.79
CA THR A 35 14.43 -11.06 -6.95
C THR A 35 13.55 -12.32 -6.89
N ALA A 36 14.06 -13.45 -6.42
CA ALA A 36 13.30 -14.69 -6.33
C ALA A 36 12.22 -14.69 -5.25
N GLY A 37 12.44 -13.97 -4.13
CA GLY A 37 11.45 -13.88 -3.03
C GLY A 37 10.34 -12.86 -3.25
N LEU A 38 10.54 -11.87 -4.14
CA LEU A 38 9.60 -10.77 -4.36
C LEU A 38 8.56 -11.04 -5.47
N PHE A 39 8.74 -12.07 -6.29
CA PHE A 39 7.93 -12.32 -7.48
C PHE A 39 7.41 -13.75 -7.62
N SER A 40 7.39 -14.55 -6.56
CA SER A 40 6.98 -15.96 -6.64
C SER A 40 5.50 -16.24 -6.35
N SER A 41 4.61 -15.25 -6.40
CA SER A 41 3.19 -15.58 -6.41
C SER A 41 2.75 -15.88 -7.85
N ARG A 42 2.19 -17.08 -8.05
CA ARG A 42 1.64 -17.50 -9.35
C ARG A 42 0.37 -16.77 -9.75
N THR A 43 -0.18 -15.93 -8.86
CA THR A 43 -1.39 -15.12 -9.09
C THR A 43 -1.21 -13.72 -8.50
N ASP A 44 -1.74 -12.72 -9.18
CA ASP A 44 -1.84 -11.35 -8.66
C ASP A 44 -3.08 -11.16 -7.78
N GLU A 45 -3.92 -12.19 -7.67
CA GLU A 45 -5.17 -12.19 -6.93
C GLU A 45 -4.95 -12.68 -5.49
N TRP A 46 -5.28 -11.81 -4.53
CA TRP A 46 -5.11 -12.02 -3.10
C TRP A 46 -6.45 -11.79 -2.40
N GLU A 47 -7.20 -12.86 -2.18
CA GLU A 47 -8.50 -12.75 -1.52
C GLU A 47 -8.36 -12.27 -0.07
N THR A 48 -9.04 -11.17 0.25
CA THR A 48 -9.04 -10.60 1.60
C THR A 48 -9.60 -11.58 2.63
N PRO A 49 -8.88 -11.88 3.72
CA PRO A 49 -9.41 -12.71 4.80
C PRO A 49 -10.68 -12.12 5.37
N HIS A 50 -11.68 -12.98 5.62
CA HIS A 50 -12.99 -12.55 6.14
C HIS A 50 -12.88 -11.68 7.39
N GLN A 51 -12.02 -12.06 8.34
CA GLN A 51 -11.83 -11.30 9.57
C GLN A 51 -11.28 -9.89 9.30
N THR A 52 -10.34 -9.74 8.36
CA THR A 52 -9.80 -8.43 8.00
C THR A 52 -10.88 -7.54 7.39
N PHE A 53 -11.67 -8.08 6.46
CA PHE A 53 -12.79 -7.35 5.88
C PHE A 53 -13.83 -6.96 6.93
N SER A 54 -14.29 -7.89 7.78
CA SER A 54 -15.33 -7.63 8.76
C SER A 54 -14.97 -6.51 9.75
N VAL A 55 -13.69 -6.43 10.17
CA VAL A 55 -13.23 -5.34 11.05
C VAL A 55 -13.30 -3.99 10.35
N LEU A 56 -12.89 -3.94 9.08
CA LEU A 56 -12.95 -2.71 8.29
C LEU A 56 -14.40 -2.34 7.95
N ASP A 57 -15.23 -3.31 7.61
CA ASP A 57 -16.63 -3.08 7.28
C ASP A 57 -17.44 -2.58 8.47
N ALA A 58 -17.15 -3.08 9.67
CA ALA A 58 -17.76 -2.57 10.90
C ALA A 58 -17.45 -1.08 11.16
N GLU A 59 -16.29 -0.60 10.69
CA GLU A 59 -15.89 0.81 10.83
C GLU A 59 -16.43 1.67 9.68
N PHE A 60 -16.34 1.16 8.45
CA PHE A 60 -16.56 1.97 7.24
C PHE A 60 -17.89 1.72 6.55
N HIS A 61 -18.58 0.60 6.79
CA HIS A 61 -19.87 0.21 6.19
C HIS A 61 -19.83 0.27 4.67
N PHE A 62 -19.02 -0.58 4.06
CA PHE A 62 -18.81 -0.62 2.62
C PHE A 62 -20.05 -1.01 1.84
N ASN A 63 -20.21 -0.45 0.65
CA ASN A 63 -21.32 -0.76 -0.23
C ASN A 63 -20.90 -0.98 -1.69
N LEU A 64 -19.59 -0.95 -1.98
CA LEU A 64 -19.03 -1.25 -3.31
C LEU A 64 -17.69 -1.95 -3.20
N ASP A 65 -17.54 -3.06 -3.94
CA ASP A 65 -16.27 -3.76 -4.21
C ASP A 65 -15.95 -3.67 -5.71
N PRO A 66 -15.05 -2.77 -6.15
CA PRO A 66 -14.87 -2.49 -7.57
C PRO A 66 -13.93 -3.46 -8.29
N CYS A 67 -13.33 -4.44 -7.60
CA CYS A 67 -12.36 -5.38 -8.15
C CYS A 67 -12.60 -6.81 -7.65
N ALA A 68 -13.83 -7.26 -7.78
CA ALA A 68 -14.34 -8.54 -7.31
C ALA A 68 -14.46 -9.58 -8.43
N THR A 69 -14.93 -10.76 -8.05
CA THR A 69 -15.44 -11.79 -8.95
C THR A 69 -16.81 -12.24 -8.45
N ASP A 70 -17.58 -12.96 -9.29
CA ASP A 70 -18.90 -13.47 -8.91
C ASP A 70 -18.87 -14.40 -7.69
N VAL A 71 -17.73 -15.04 -7.44
CA VAL A 71 -17.57 -15.99 -6.31
C VAL A 71 -16.81 -15.39 -5.14
N ASN A 72 -16.16 -14.24 -5.33
CA ASN A 72 -15.40 -13.53 -4.31
C ASN A 72 -15.65 -12.03 -4.43
N HIS A 73 -16.72 -11.58 -3.84
CA HIS A 73 -17.05 -10.17 -3.64
C HIS A 73 -17.30 -9.89 -2.16
N LYS A 74 -16.96 -8.70 -1.71
CA LYS A 74 -17.06 -8.33 -0.30
C LYS A 74 -18.29 -7.45 -0.02
N CYS A 75 -18.86 -6.83 -1.04
CA CYS A 75 -20.05 -5.98 -0.96
C CYS A 75 -21.19 -6.54 -1.80
N ALA A 76 -22.43 -6.09 -1.52
CA ALA A 76 -23.60 -6.47 -2.34
C ALA A 76 -23.50 -5.89 -3.76
N ASP A 77 -22.98 -4.66 -3.87
CA ASP A 77 -22.66 -4.07 -5.18
C ASP A 77 -21.17 -4.30 -5.45
N TYR A 78 -20.86 -4.83 -6.61
CA TYR A 78 -19.48 -5.12 -7.02
C TYR A 78 -19.31 -5.01 -8.53
N TYR A 79 -18.06 -4.88 -8.96
CA TYR A 79 -17.68 -4.96 -10.36
C TYR A 79 -16.69 -6.10 -10.57
N THR A 80 -16.94 -6.89 -11.61
CA THR A 80 -16.05 -7.94 -12.09
C THR A 80 -15.02 -7.36 -13.07
N LYS A 81 -14.12 -8.22 -13.53
CA LYS A 81 -13.15 -7.86 -14.56
C LYS A 81 -13.84 -7.48 -15.89
N GLU A 82 -14.93 -8.15 -16.19
CA GLU A 82 -15.76 -7.91 -17.39
C GLU A 82 -16.45 -6.56 -17.33
N ASP A 83 -16.84 -6.12 -16.12
CA ASP A 83 -17.46 -4.80 -15.91
C ASP A 83 -16.47 -3.64 -16.01
N ASP A 84 -15.18 -3.91 -15.82
CA ASP A 84 -14.11 -2.92 -15.75
C ASP A 84 -14.37 -1.83 -14.70
N GLY A 85 -14.17 -2.18 -13.42
CA GLY A 85 -14.38 -1.26 -12.29
C GLY A 85 -13.59 0.04 -12.39
N LEU A 86 -12.44 0.05 -13.10
CA LEU A 86 -11.66 1.28 -13.33
C LEU A 86 -12.40 2.30 -14.19
N SER A 87 -13.29 1.85 -15.11
CA SER A 87 -14.08 2.73 -15.99
C SER A 87 -15.35 3.27 -15.32
N LYS A 88 -15.77 2.71 -14.17
CA LYS A 88 -17.03 3.04 -13.52
C LYS A 88 -16.92 4.28 -12.63
N ASP A 89 -18.04 4.92 -12.39
CA ASP A 89 -18.19 6.00 -11.41
C ASP A 89 -18.44 5.39 -10.01
N TRP A 90 -17.69 5.85 -9.00
CA TRP A 90 -17.87 5.42 -7.61
C TRP A 90 -18.41 6.54 -6.71
N GLY A 91 -18.81 7.67 -7.28
CA GLY A 91 -19.32 8.84 -6.55
C GLY A 91 -20.43 8.48 -5.54
N GLY A 92 -20.36 9.01 -4.31
CA GLY A 92 -21.30 8.75 -3.22
C GLY A 92 -21.19 7.35 -2.59
N ARG A 93 -20.15 6.57 -2.90
CA ARG A 93 -19.99 5.20 -2.43
C ARG A 93 -18.94 5.08 -1.33
N ARG A 94 -19.11 4.04 -0.51
CA ARG A 94 -18.14 3.59 0.50
C ARG A 94 -17.46 2.35 -0.04
N VAL A 95 -16.29 2.55 -0.62
CA VAL A 95 -15.61 1.56 -1.47
C VAL A 95 -14.58 0.77 -0.67
N PHE A 96 -14.65 -0.56 -0.75
CA PHE A 96 -13.56 -1.43 -0.35
C PHE A 96 -12.83 -1.93 -1.60
N CYS A 97 -11.55 -1.59 -1.75
CA CYS A 97 -10.77 -1.94 -2.92
C CYS A 97 -9.55 -2.79 -2.54
N ASN A 98 -9.57 -4.06 -2.89
CA ASN A 98 -8.40 -4.96 -2.84
C ASN A 98 -8.03 -5.38 -4.27
N PRO A 99 -7.27 -4.56 -5.01
CA PRO A 99 -7.02 -4.77 -6.43
C PRO A 99 -6.02 -5.90 -6.66
N PRO A 100 -5.92 -6.44 -7.89
CA PRO A 100 -4.81 -7.30 -8.28
C PRO A 100 -3.45 -6.64 -8.03
N TYR A 101 -2.50 -7.35 -7.38
CA TYR A 101 -1.20 -6.79 -6.97
C TYR A 101 -0.13 -6.85 -8.07
N GLY A 102 -0.55 -6.80 -9.34
CA GLY A 102 0.29 -6.80 -10.52
C GLY A 102 0.71 -5.41 -10.97
N ARG A 103 1.03 -5.30 -12.27
CA ARG A 103 1.49 -4.05 -12.89
C ARG A 103 0.46 -2.93 -12.87
N GLU A 104 -0.82 -3.28 -12.79
CA GLU A 104 -1.94 -2.35 -12.87
C GLU A 104 -2.32 -1.72 -11.52
N ILE A 105 -1.70 -2.14 -10.41
CA ILE A 105 -2.04 -1.65 -9.06
C ILE A 105 -1.99 -0.12 -8.98
N GLY A 106 -1.07 0.52 -9.68
CA GLY A 106 -0.96 1.98 -9.71
C GLY A 106 -2.19 2.67 -10.30
N LYS A 107 -2.87 2.04 -11.27
CA LYS A 107 -4.12 2.57 -11.84
C LYS A 107 -5.25 2.52 -10.81
N TRP A 108 -5.33 1.45 -10.03
CA TRP A 108 -6.31 1.31 -8.95
C TRP A 108 -6.07 2.33 -7.83
N VAL A 109 -4.81 2.55 -7.44
CA VAL A 109 -4.47 3.58 -6.43
C VAL A 109 -4.87 4.97 -6.92
N LYS A 110 -4.51 5.31 -8.17
CA LYS A 110 -4.91 6.56 -8.80
C LYS A 110 -6.44 6.70 -8.81
N LYS A 111 -7.16 5.66 -9.23
CA LYS A 111 -8.63 5.65 -9.30
C LYS A 111 -9.26 5.88 -7.92
N CYS A 112 -8.80 5.19 -6.86
CA CYS A 112 -9.28 5.42 -5.51
C CYS A 112 -9.07 6.86 -5.05
N TYR A 113 -7.89 7.43 -5.32
CA TYR A 113 -7.60 8.83 -5.02
C TYR A 113 -8.54 9.78 -5.77
N GLU A 114 -8.72 9.60 -7.09
CA GLU A 114 -9.58 10.46 -7.91
C GLU A 114 -11.06 10.37 -7.51
N GLU A 115 -11.57 9.16 -7.28
CA GLU A 115 -12.96 8.96 -6.86
C GLU A 115 -13.23 9.54 -5.48
N SER A 116 -12.28 9.46 -4.55
CA SER A 116 -12.42 10.03 -3.21
C SER A 116 -12.52 11.55 -3.19
N GLN A 117 -12.18 12.22 -4.29
CA GLN A 117 -12.37 13.68 -4.40
C GLN A 117 -13.82 14.05 -4.69
N LYS A 118 -14.67 13.08 -5.02
CA LYS A 118 -16.10 13.30 -5.24
C LYS A 118 -16.86 13.42 -3.92
N PRO A 119 -17.94 14.20 -3.86
CA PRO A 119 -18.75 14.33 -2.64
C PRO A 119 -19.19 12.95 -2.11
N ASP A 120 -19.21 12.82 -0.78
CA ASP A 120 -19.71 11.65 -0.05
C ASP A 120 -19.06 10.31 -0.45
N THR A 121 -17.87 10.35 -1.05
CA THR A 121 -17.13 9.16 -1.49
C THR A 121 -15.97 8.87 -0.54
N LEU A 122 -15.93 7.63 -0.03
CA LEU A 122 -14.82 7.09 0.75
C LEU A 122 -14.24 5.91 -0.01
N ALA A 123 -12.93 5.90 -0.24
CA ALA A 123 -12.24 4.76 -0.81
C ALA A 123 -11.21 4.22 0.20
N VAL A 124 -11.36 2.94 0.58
CA VAL A 124 -10.44 2.24 1.48
C VAL A 124 -9.79 1.10 0.71
N MET A 125 -8.47 1.13 0.64
CA MET A 125 -7.69 0.13 -0.08
C MET A 125 -6.93 -0.79 0.87
N LEU A 126 -6.87 -2.09 0.54
CA LEU A 126 -5.90 -3.04 1.09
C LEU A 126 -4.85 -3.34 0.03
N ILE A 127 -3.59 -3.00 0.28
CA ILE A 127 -2.50 -3.17 -0.69
C ILE A 127 -1.17 -3.52 0.00
N PRO A 128 -0.17 -4.07 -0.76
CA PRO A 128 1.18 -4.21 -0.25
C PRO A 128 1.79 -2.87 0.17
N ALA A 129 2.47 -2.83 1.31
CA ALA A 129 3.14 -1.64 1.82
C ALA A 129 4.47 -1.39 1.08
N ARG A 130 4.39 -0.99 -0.19
CA ARG A 130 5.52 -0.67 -1.06
C ARG A 130 5.71 0.83 -1.14
N THR A 131 6.52 1.37 -0.24
CA THR A 131 6.73 2.82 -0.11
C THR A 131 7.73 3.40 -1.11
N ASP A 132 8.38 2.55 -1.90
CA ASP A 132 9.35 2.90 -2.95
C ASP A 132 8.73 3.09 -4.34
N THR A 133 7.42 2.91 -4.46
CA THR A 133 6.72 2.93 -5.75
C THR A 133 6.24 4.33 -6.14
N ALA A 134 6.17 4.62 -7.45
CA ALA A 134 5.64 5.87 -7.96
C ALA A 134 4.21 6.14 -7.44
N TYR A 135 3.31 5.15 -7.48
CA TYR A 135 1.94 5.34 -7.02
C TYR A 135 1.84 5.71 -5.53
N PHE A 136 2.79 5.25 -4.69
CA PHE A 136 2.83 5.63 -3.28
C PHE A 136 3.13 7.12 -3.13
N HIS A 137 4.13 7.63 -3.83
CA HIS A 137 4.52 9.04 -3.77
C HIS A 137 3.53 9.95 -4.49
N ASP A 138 2.96 9.50 -5.62
CA ASP A 138 2.08 10.31 -6.44
C ASP A 138 0.66 10.45 -5.88
N PHE A 139 0.14 9.42 -5.19
CA PHE A 139 -1.27 9.39 -4.79
C PHE A 139 -1.53 9.08 -3.32
N ILE A 140 -0.57 8.51 -2.57
CA ILE A 140 -0.79 8.10 -1.18
C ILE A 140 -0.06 9.03 -0.21
N TYR A 141 1.26 9.18 -0.34
CA TYR A 141 2.07 9.94 0.59
C TYR A 141 1.67 11.42 0.60
N GLY A 142 1.22 11.91 1.76
CA GLY A 142 0.75 13.29 1.93
C GLY A 142 -0.59 13.62 1.26
N LYS A 143 -1.27 12.63 0.65
CA LYS A 143 -2.58 12.80 -0.01
C LYS A 143 -3.67 11.91 0.56
N ALA A 144 -3.32 10.72 1.04
CA ALA A 144 -4.25 9.85 1.76
C ALA A 144 -4.68 10.50 3.08
N ARG A 145 -5.95 10.35 3.44
CA ARG A 145 -6.51 10.79 4.72
C ARG A 145 -5.84 10.06 5.89
N GLU A 146 -5.59 8.74 5.71
CA GLU A 146 -4.94 7.89 6.72
C GLU A 146 -4.24 6.71 6.04
N ILE A 147 -3.10 6.27 6.62
CA ILE A 147 -2.41 5.06 6.25
C ILE A 147 -2.23 4.21 7.51
N ARG A 148 -2.72 2.97 7.50
CA ARG A 148 -2.57 2.00 8.59
C ARG A 148 -1.66 0.87 8.15
N PHE A 149 -0.46 0.79 8.69
CA PHE A 149 0.44 -0.35 8.47
C PHE A 149 0.01 -1.52 9.34
N LEU A 150 -0.24 -2.68 8.71
CA LEU A 150 -0.66 -3.87 9.44
C LEU A 150 0.54 -4.54 10.12
N ARG A 151 0.38 -4.86 11.41
CA ARG A 151 1.40 -5.62 12.13
C ARG A 151 1.38 -7.08 11.69
N GLY A 152 2.54 -7.61 11.30
CA GLY A 152 2.67 -8.97 10.77
C GLY A 152 2.33 -9.06 9.29
N ARG A 153 2.04 -10.28 8.84
CA ARG A 153 1.71 -10.60 7.45
C ARG A 153 0.32 -11.22 7.38
N LEU A 154 -0.46 -10.81 6.42
CA LEU A 154 -1.79 -11.38 6.19
C LEU A 154 -1.69 -12.79 5.58
N HIS A 155 -2.67 -13.61 5.88
CA HIS A 155 -2.90 -14.92 5.27
C HIS A 155 -4.06 -14.78 4.31
N PHE A 156 -3.77 -14.46 3.06
CA PHE A 156 -4.78 -14.34 2.01
C PHE A 156 -5.29 -15.70 1.56
N ASN A 157 -6.48 -15.75 0.98
CA ASN A 157 -7.08 -16.97 0.42
C ASN A 157 -7.15 -18.12 1.44
N ASP A 158 -7.33 -17.81 2.73
CA ASP A 158 -7.26 -18.78 3.84
C ASP A 158 -6.01 -19.68 3.81
N SER A 159 -4.94 -19.19 3.21
CA SER A 159 -3.66 -19.87 3.11
C SER A 159 -3.01 -20.07 4.46
N LYS A 160 -2.40 -21.24 4.68
CA LYS A 160 -1.54 -21.48 5.84
C LYS A 160 -0.27 -20.63 5.81
N ASN A 161 0.15 -20.17 4.65
CA ASN A 161 1.33 -19.35 4.47
C ASN A 161 0.99 -17.86 4.51
N ALA A 162 1.79 -17.10 5.26
CA ALA A 162 1.69 -15.66 5.27
C ALA A 162 2.14 -15.07 3.91
N ALA A 163 1.56 -13.91 3.55
CA ALA A 163 1.98 -13.18 2.36
C ALA A 163 3.49 -12.86 2.37
N PRO A 164 4.18 -12.88 1.22
CA PRO A 164 5.61 -12.55 1.14
C PRO A 164 5.91 -11.06 1.34
N PHE A 165 4.89 -10.22 1.50
CA PHE A 165 4.99 -8.78 1.65
C PHE A 165 4.20 -8.26 2.87
N PRO A 166 4.60 -7.12 3.46
CA PRO A 166 3.75 -6.41 4.43
C PRO A 166 2.57 -5.77 3.72
N SER A 167 1.48 -5.54 4.48
CA SER A 167 0.26 -4.91 3.95
C SER A 167 -0.04 -3.60 4.66
N MET A 168 -0.74 -2.70 3.97
CA MET A 168 -1.27 -1.47 4.53
C MET A 168 -2.71 -1.25 4.08
N ILE A 169 -3.46 -0.54 4.92
CA ILE A 169 -4.77 0.02 4.59
C ILE A 169 -4.56 1.50 4.28
N VAL A 170 -5.11 1.96 3.17
CA VAL A 170 -5.05 3.36 2.75
C VAL A 170 -6.48 3.89 2.67
N LEU A 171 -6.74 5.00 3.38
CA LEU A 171 -8.01 5.71 3.36
C LEU A 171 -7.84 7.00 2.55
N PHE A 172 -8.70 7.18 1.60
CA PHE A 172 -8.80 8.40 0.81
C PHE A 172 -10.08 9.17 1.11
#